data_4db81c2f0a226bf9c732d6b26696963e
#
_entry.id   4db81c2f0a226bf9c732d6b26696963e
#
_cell.length_a   1.000
_cell.length_b   1.000
_cell.length_c   1.000
_cell.angle_alpha   90.00
_cell.angle_beta   90.00
_cell.angle_gamma   90.00
#
_symmetry.space_group_name_H-M   'P 1'
#
loop_
_entity.id
_entity.type
_entity.pdbx_description
1 polymer ?
#
loop_
_entity_poly.entity_id
_entity_poly.type
_entity_poly.pdbx_seq_one_letter_code
_entity_poly.pdbx_strand_id
1 'polypeptide(L)'
;ATEDSGRTLGLDQKIAVNEKADQLKLEFSGTAYAHFAAAMKAKLAVEKGDLELAAEELQWSLDNGAEKATEIIIRLRLARVESARGNTELALEMIQGVDSGAHKSAYEEAKGDFYIQLGDSESAFTAYEAAVMSNESTSPVSRNILELKIGQVRPIENSAEFDGVNELAGDDDAMSEDIR
;
A
#
# COMPACT_ATOMS: atom_id res chain seq x y z
N ALA A 1 2.64 24.80 27.93
CA ALA A 1 2.75 23.35 27.81
C ALA A 1 1.36 22.81 27.45
N THR A 2 1.07 22.61 26.18
CA THR A 2 -0.15 21.96 25.71
C THR A 2 0.23 20.51 25.47
N GLU A 3 -0.25 19.62 26.37
CA GLU A 3 -0.15 18.18 26.21
C GLU A 3 -0.94 17.78 24.95
N ASP A 4 -0.22 17.25 24.00
CA ASP A 4 -0.76 16.57 22.82
C ASP A 4 -1.41 15.26 23.31
N SER A 5 -2.73 15.33 23.53
CA SER A 5 -3.54 14.18 23.93
C SER A 5 -3.85 13.31 22.71
N GLY A 6 -2.86 12.79 22.04
CA GLY A 6 -2.97 11.57 21.23
C GLY A 6 -3.31 10.44 22.19
N ARG A 7 -4.62 10.21 22.44
CA ARG A 7 -5.11 9.23 23.41
C ARG A 7 -4.73 7.81 23.03
N THR A 8 -3.52 7.42 23.38
CA THR A 8 -3.17 5.99 23.47
C THR A 8 -3.95 5.39 24.64
N LEU A 9 -4.75 4.36 24.38
CA LEU A 9 -5.47 3.63 25.39
C LEU A 9 -4.47 3.08 26.44
N GLY A 10 -4.75 3.30 27.72
CA GLY A 10 -4.01 2.66 28.81
C GLY A 10 -4.19 1.14 28.80
N LEU A 11 -3.32 0.41 29.51
CA LEU A 11 -3.34 -1.06 29.54
C LEU A 11 -4.70 -1.60 29.98
N ASP A 12 -5.29 -1.06 31.04
CA ASP A 12 -6.60 -1.51 31.56
C ASP A 12 -7.72 -1.26 30.54
N GLN A 13 -7.64 -0.14 29.81
CA GLN A 13 -8.59 0.17 28.74
C GLN A 13 -8.46 -0.81 27.56
N LYS A 14 -7.24 -1.19 27.19
CA LYS A 14 -7.00 -2.19 26.14
C LYS A 14 -7.54 -3.57 26.52
N ILE A 15 -7.41 -3.97 27.79
CA ILE A 15 -7.98 -5.21 28.32
C ILE A 15 -9.52 -5.16 28.24
N ALA A 16 -10.12 -4.11 28.74
CA ALA A 16 -11.58 -3.96 28.72
C ALA A 16 -12.15 -3.91 27.28
N VAL A 17 -11.43 -3.30 26.34
CA VAL A 17 -11.82 -3.32 24.92
C VAL A 17 -11.79 -4.73 24.36
N ASN A 18 -10.75 -5.52 24.65
CA ASN A 18 -10.66 -6.90 24.18
C ASN A 18 -11.80 -7.78 24.73
N GLU A 19 -12.09 -7.71 26.03
CA GLU A 19 -13.19 -8.47 26.65
C GLU A 19 -14.55 -8.12 26.03
N LYS A 20 -14.81 -6.82 25.83
CA LYS A 20 -16.06 -6.38 25.20
C LYS A 20 -16.15 -6.77 23.72
N ALA A 21 -15.04 -6.77 23.01
CA ALA A 21 -14.98 -7.20 21.63
C ALA A 21 -15.28 -8.72 21.52
N ASP A 22 -14.74 -9.54 22.43
CA ASP A 22 -15.00 -10.97 22.46
C ASP A 22 -16.49 -11.26 22.78
N GLN A 23 -17.08 -10.53 23.71
CA GLN A 23 -18.50 -10.62 23.99
C GLN A 23 -19.36 -10.27 22.76
N LEU A 24 -19.06 -9.17 22.07
CA LEU A 24 -19.77 -8.77 20.84
C LEU A 24 -19.65 -9.82 19.74
N LYS A 25 -18.47 -10.39 19.53
CA LYS A 25 -18.25 -11.45 18.54
C LYS A 25 -19.04 -12.73 18.88
N LEU A 26 -19.12 -13.08 20.17
CA LEU A 26 -19.83 -14.27 20.62
C LEU A 26 -21.35 -14.12 20.51
N GLU A 27 -21.88 -12.99 20.97
CA GLU A 27 -23.34 -12.79 21.09
C GLU A 27 -23.98 -12.25 19.81
N PHE A 28 -23.19 -11.53 18.96
CA PHE A 28 -23.70 -10.77 17.82
C PHE A 28 -22.85 -10.96 16.55
N SER A 29 -22.33 -12.17 16.29
CA SER A 29 -21.33 -12.47 15.25
C SER A 29 -21.67 -11.95 13.86
N GLY A 30 -22.95 -11.94 13.46
CA GLY A 30 -23.41 -11.46 12.16
C GLY A 30 -23.69 -9.96 12.05
N THR A 31 -23.30 -9.16 13.05
CA THR A 31 -23.57 -7.73 13.07
C THR A 31 -22.35 -6.89 12.71
N ALA A 32 -22.59 -5.69 12.15
CA ALA A 32 -21.52 -4.72 11.91
C ALA A 32 -20.72 -4.38 13.18
N TYR A 33 -21.33 -4.46 14.35
CA TYR A 33 -20.66 -4.20 15.63
C TYR A 33 -19.61 -5.27 15.95
N ALA A 34 -19.90 -6.55 15.67
CA ALA A 34 -18.95 -7.64 15.87
C ALA A 34 -17.75 -7.54 14.90
N HIS A 35 -18.01 -7.19 13.64
CA HIS A 35 -16.95 -6.94 12.64
C HIS A 35 -16.08 -5.74 13.01
N PHE A 36 -16.69 -4.66 13.53
CA PHE A 36 -15.96 -3.53 14.06
C PHE A 36 -15.10 -3.91 15.28
N ALA A 37 -15.65 -4.72 16.19
CA ALA A 37 -14.93 -5.22 17.35
C ALA A 37 -13.72 -6.07 16.96
N ALA A 38 -13.87 -6.99 16.00
CA ALA A 38 -12.76 -7.78 15.44
C ALA A 38 -11.68 -6.87 14.82
N ALA A 39 -12.08 -5.88 14.02
CA ALA A 39 -11.14 -4.93 13.43
C ALA A 39 -10.40 -4.08 14.48
N MET A 40 -11.05 -3.75 15.60
CA MET A 40 -10.42 -3.04 16.72
C MET A 40 -9.40 -3.94 17.44
N LYS A 41 -9.73 -5.20 17.70
CA LYS A 41 -8.79 -6.18 18.26
C LYS A 41 -7.58 -6.36 17.36
N ALA A 42 -7.80 -6.53 16.05
CA ALA A 42 -6.72 -6.62 15.07
C ALA A 42 -5.81 -5.38 15.11
N LYS A 43 -6.37 -4.18 15.19
CA LYS A 43 -5.59 -2.94 15.34
C LYS A 43 -4.73 -2.97 16.60
N LEU A 44 -5.30 -3.34 17.74
CA LEU A 44 -4.55 -3.43 19.01
C LEU A 44 -3.46 -4.50 18.97
N ALA A 45 -3.69 -5.59 18.25
CA ALA A 45 -2.70 -6.65 18.02
C ALA A 45 -1.54 -6.14 17.16
N VAL A 46 -1.81 -5.45 16.04
CA VAL A 46 -0.76 -4.80 15.22
C VAL A 46 0.07 -3.81 16.04
N GLU A 47 -0.56 -2.99 16.88
CA GLU A 47 0.15 -2.04 17.76
C GLU A 47 1.09 -2.73 18.76
N LYS A 48 0.82 -3.99 19.11
CA LYS A 48 1.67 -4.83 19.98
C LYS A 48 2.71 -5.64 19.21
N GLY A 49 2.64 -5.66 17.88
CA GLY A 49 3.45 -6.53 17.03
C GLY A 49 2.94 -7.97 16.92
N ASP A 50 1.75 -8.26 17.45
CA ASP A 50 1.12 -9.57 17.37
C ASP A 50 0.34 -9.69 16.05
N LEU A 51 1.09 -9.94 14.98
CA LEU A 51 0.52 -10.02 13.64
C LEU A 51 -0.30 -11.30 13.42
N GLU A 52 -0.03 -12.36 14.18
CA GLU A 52 -0.82 -13.60 14.16
C GLU A 52 -2.25 -13.33 14.64
N LEU A 53 -2.40 -12.79 15.84
CA LEU A 53 -3.70 -12.41 16.38
C LEU A 53 -4.43 -11.40 15.49
N ALA A 54 -3.68 -10.46 14.89
CA ALA A 54 -4.27 -9.48 13.97
C ALA A 54 -4.88 -10.16 12.74
N ALA A 55 -4.18 -11.13 12.14
CA ALA A 55 -4.67 -11.90 11.02
C ALA A 55 -5.89 -12.75 11.39
N GLU A 56 -5.86 -13.45 12.54
CA GLU A 56 -6.97 -14.24 13.04
C GLU A 56 -8.25 -13.41 13.22
N GLU A 57 -8.15 -12.24 13.82
CA GLU A 57 -9.29 -11.36 14.05
C GLU A 57 -9.90 -10.81 12.74
N LEU A 58 -9.06 -10.45 11.78
CA LEU A 58 -9.51 -10.00 10.47
C LEU A 58 -10.12 -11.14 9.65
N GLN A 59 -9.51 -12.34 9.69
CA GLN A 59 -10.02 -13.53 9.04
C GLN A 59 -11.38 -13.92 9.63
N TRP A 60 -11.52 -13.88 10.97
CA TRP A 60 -12.80 -14.13 11.64
C TRP A 60 -13.91 -13.23 11.07
N SER A 61 -13.63 -11.95 10.81
CA SER A 61 -14.61 -11.03 10.24
C SER A 61 -15.05 -11.45 8.84
N LEU A 62 -14.12 -11.91 7.99
CA LEU A 62 -14.44 -12.42 6.65
C LEU A 62 -15.30 -13.70 6.71
N ASP A 63 -14.99 -14.62 7.62
CA ASP A 63 -15.65 -15.91 7.76
C ASP A 63 -17.06 -15.80 8.37
N ASN A 64 -17.35 -14.71 9.09
CA ASN A 64 -18.64 -14.49 9.75
C ASN A 64 -19.58 -13.55 8.99
N GLY A 65 -19.39 -13.40 7.67
CA GLY A 65 -20.37 -12.79 6.79
C GLY A 65 -20.39 -11.25 6.86
N ALA A 66 -19.22 -10.62 6.91
CA ALA A 66 -19.13 -9.18 6.77
C ALA A 66 -19.84 -8.71 5.49
N GLU A 67 -20.61 -7.62 5.58
CA GLU A 67 -21.21 -6.98 4.41
C GLU A 67 -20.12 -6.58 3.41
N LYS A 68 -20.44 -6.56 2.10
CA LYS A 68 -19.49 -6.30 1.01
C LYS A 68 -18.62 -5.06 1.24
N ALA A 69 -19.21 -3.97 1.74
CA ALA A 69 -18.46 -2.75 2.02
C ALA A 69 -17.43 -2.94 3.16
N THR A 70 -17.80 -3.69 4.19
CA THR A 70 -16.91 -4.04 5.31
C THR A 70 -15.87 -5.06 4.87
N GLU A 71 -16.28 -6.08 4.11
CA GLU A 71 -15.40 -7.11 3.55
C GLU A 71 -14.22 -6.50 2.78
N ILE A 72 -14.48 -5.54 1.89
CA ILE A 72 -13.44 -4.84 1.12
C ILE A 72 -12.39 -4.24 2.05
N ILE A 73 -12.80 -3.53 3.10
CA ILE A 73 -11.89 -2.89 4.04
C ILE A 73 -11.10 -3.94 4.85
N ILE A 74 -11.78 -4.97 5.35
CA ILE A 74 -11.17 -6.03 6.15
C ILE A 74 -10.17 -6.82 5.30
N ARG A 75 -10.52 -7.17 4.07
CA ARG A 75 -9.64 -7.90 3.14
C ARG A 75 -8.34 -7.13 2.88
N LEU A 76 -8.42 -5.83 2.63
CA LEU A 76 -7.23 -4.99 2.45
C LEU A 76 -6.35 -4.95 3.70
N ARG A 77 -6.97 -4.84 4.87
CA ARG A 77 -6.22 -4.85 6.15
C ARG A 77 -5.54 -6.19 6.39
N LEU A 78 -6.25 -7.31 6.14
CA LEU A 78 -5.69 -8.65 6.27
C LEU A 78 -4.52 -8.86 5.31
N ALA A 79 -4.66 -8.46 4.04
CA ALA A 79 -3.56 -8.54 3.08
C ALA A 79 -2.31 -7.77 3.56
N ARG A 80 -2.48 -6.57 4.11
CA ARG A 80 -1.35 -5.81 4.69
C ARG A 80 -0.71 -6.52 5.89
N VAL A 81 -1.52 -7.16 6.74
CA VAL A 81 -1.01 -7.96 7.87
C VAL A 81 -0.26 -9.18 7.36
N GLU A 82 -0.80 -9.90 6.37
CA GLU A 82 -0.13 -11.07 5.77
C GLU A 82 1.21 -10.68 5.12
N SER A 83 1.25 -9.57 4.39
CA SER A 83 2.50 -9.05 3.84
C SER A 83 3.53 -8.74 4.94
N ALA A 84 3.10 -8.13 6.06
CA ALA A 84 3.96 -7.85 7.20
C ALA A 84 4.44 -9.13 7.93
N ARG A 85 3.71 -10.25 7.80
CA ARG A 85 4.10 -11.59 8.27
C ARG A 85 5.08 -12.30 7.32
N GLY A 86 5.37 -11.71 6.16
CA GLY A 86 6.21 -12.28 5.12
C GLY A 86 5.48 -13.08 4.05
N ASN A 87 4.15 -13.10 4.07
CA ASN A 87 3.30 -13.82 3.10
C ASN A 87 2.84 -12.87 1.99
N THR A 88 3.80 -12.19 1.33
CA THR A 88 3.48 -11.09 0.39
C THR A 88 2.79 -11.57 -0.87
N GLU A 89 3.13 -12.75 -1.41
CA GLU A 89 2.43 -13.36 -2.53
C GLU A 89 0.95 -13.62 -2.20
N LEU A 90 0.68 -14.19 -1.02
CA LEU A 90 -0.69 -14.41 -0.54
C LEU A 90 -1.44 -13.08 -0.39
N ALA A 91 -0.78 -12.06 0.16
CA ALA A 91 -1.36 -10.73 0.32
C ALA A 91 -1.78 -10.13 -1.04
N LEU A 92 -0.96 -10.30 -2.06
CA LEU A 92 -1.25 -9.85 -3.41
C LEU A 92 -2.44 -10.63 -4.00
N GLU A 93 -2.46 -11.96 -3.88
CA GLU A 93 -3.57 -12.80 -4.33
C GLU A 93 -4.91 -12.40 -3.68
N MET A 94 -4.90 -12.08 -2.40
CA MET A 94 -6.10 -11.69 -1.65
C MET A 94 -6.80 -10.44 -2.19
N ILE A 95 -6.05 -9.52 -2.81
CA ILE A 95 -6.59 -8.23 -3.28
C ILE A 95 -6.61 -8.11 -4.80
N GLN A 96 -5.96 -9.02 -5.53
CA GLN A 96 -5.93 -9.01 -6.98
C GLN A 96 -7.30 -9.34 -7.56
N GLY A 97 -7.77 -8.56 -8.56
CA GLY A 97 -9.05 -8.78 -9.22
C GLY A 97 -10.29 -8.43 -8.38
N VAL A 98 -10.12 -7.89 -7.18
CA VAL A 98 -11.24 -7.46 -6.33
C VAL A 98 -11.82 -6.15 -6.84
N ASP A 99 -13.14 -6.11 -7.06
CA ASP A 99 -13.87 -4.85 -7.27
C ASP A 99 -13.96 -4.09 -5.94
N SER A 100 -13.00 -3.20 -5.74
CA SER A 100 -12.84 -2.43 -4.50
C SER A 100 -13.62 -1.10 -4.48
N GLY A 101 -14.31 -0.74 -5.56
CA GLY A 101 -15.16 0.46 -5.63
C GLY A 101 -14.42 1.73 -5.19
N ALA A 102 -14.99 2.44 -4.21
CA ALA A 102 -14.41 3.65 -3.65
C ALA A 102 -13.03 3.46 -2.98
N HIS A 103 -12.61 2.23 -2.71
CA HIS A 103 -11.32 1.90 -2.10
C HIS A 103 -10.22 1.57 -3.14
N LYS A 104 -10.50 1.76 -4.43
CA LYS A 104 -9.59 1.39 -5.52
C LYS A 104 -8.18 1.95 -5.33
N SER A 105 -8.06 3.23 -5.02
CA SER A 105 -6.75 3.85 -4.78
C SER A 105 -5.95 3.15 -3.68
N ALA A 106 -6.59 2.82 -2.55
CA ALA A 106 -5.93 2.13 -1.42
C ALA A 106 -5.53 0.68 -1.76
N TYR A 107 -6.29 0.03 -2.62
CA TYR A 107 -5.98 -1.31 -3.13
C TYR A 107 -4.79 -1.27 -4.09
N GLU A 108 -4.78 -0.33 -5.04
CA GLU A 108 -3.67 -0.18 -5.98
C GLU A 108 -2.39 0.26 -5.26
N GLU A 109 -2.49 1.15 -4.26
CA GLU A 109 -1.34 1.48 -3.41
C GLU A 109 -0.77 0.25 -2.71
N ALA A 110 -1.63 -0.58 -2.10
CA ALA A 110 -1.18 -1.80 -1.42
C ALA A 110 -0.53 -2.80 -2.38
N LYS A 111 -1.08 -2.97 -3.61
CA LYS A 111 -0.42 -3.79 -4.63
C LYS A 111 0.98 -3.27 -4.96
N GLY A 112 1.13 -1.95 -5.13
CA GLY A 112 2.43 -1.34 -5.35
C GLY A 112 3.42 -1.66 -4.22
N ASP A 113 2.97 -1.53 -2.95
CA ASP A 113 3.78 -1.86 -1.78
C ASP A 113 4.18 -3.34 -1.77
N PHE A 114 3.28 -4.25 -2.16
CA PHE A 114 3.55 -5.68 -2.22
C PHE A 114 4.51 -6.03 -3.37
N TYR A 115 4.35 -5.43 -4.56
CA TYR A 115 5.30 -5.61 -5.66
C TYR A 115 6.71 -5.14 -5.30
N ILE A 116 6.85 -4.03 -4.55
CA ILE A 116 8.16 -3.62 -4.04
C ILE A 116 8.78 -4.69 -3.15
N GLN A 117 8.02 -5.26 -2.23
CA GLN A 117 8.52 -6.33 -1.35
C GLN A 117 8.92 -7.58 -2.13
N LEU A 118 8.27 -7.86 -3.26
CA LEU A 118 8.59 -8.96 -4.17
C LEU A 118 9.73 -8.63 -5.15
N GLY A 119 10.23 -7.38 -5.15
CA GLY A 119 11.31 -6.93 -6.03
C GLY A 119 10.86 -6.57 -7.45
N ASP A 120 9.54 -6.47 -7.70
CA ASP A 120 8.97 -6.10 -9.00
C ASP A 120 8.64 -4.60 -9.06
N SER A 121 9.66 -3.81 -9.37
CA SER A 121 9.54 -2.35 -9.44
C SER A 121 8.66 -1.88 -10.60
N GLU A 122 8.56 -2.62 -11.70
CA GLU A 122 7.75 -2.25 -12.86
C GLU A 122 6.26 -2.38 -12.56
N SER A 123 5.86 -3.52 -11.98
CA SER A 123 4.48 -3.71 -11.52
C SER A 123 4.12 -2.73 -10.40
N ALA A 124 5.06 -2.42 -9.50
CA ALA A 124 4.85 -1.43 -8.45
C ALA A 124 4.60 -0.04 -9.02
N PHE A 125 5.39 0.39 -10.01
CA PHE A 125 5.19 1.67 -10.69
C PHE A 125 3.79 1.76 -11.29
N THR A 126 3.38 0.73 -12.05
CA THR A 126 2.05 0.66 -12.67
C THR A 126 0.93 0.72 -11.64
N ALA A 127 1.08 0.02 -10.52
CA ALA A 127 0.08 0.00 -9.45
C ALA A 127 -0.04 1.36 -8.75
N TYR A 128 1.07 2.03 -8.46
CA TYR A 128 1.03 3.37 -7.86
C TYR A 128 0.44 4.42 -8.82
N GLU A 129 0.72 4.36 -10.12
CA GLU A 129 0.05 5.22 -11.10
C GLU A 129 -1.46 5.00 -11.11
N ALA A 130 -1.91 3.73 -11.10
CA ALA A 130 -3.33 3.39 -11.00
C ALA A 130 -3.96 3.91 -9.70
N ALA A 131 -3.22 3.91 -8.59
CA ALA A 131 -3.65 4.48 -7.32
C ALA A 131 -3.88 6.00 -7.43
N VAL A 132 -2.96 6.73 -8.06
CA VAL A 132 -3.10 8.19 -8.29
C VAL A 132 -4.29 8.49 -9.19
N MET A 133 -4.43 7.76 -10.30
CA MET A 133 -5.53 7.94 -11.27
C MET A 133 -6.91 7.64 -10.65
N SER A 134 -6.97 6.72 -9.71
CA SER A 134 -8.23 6.31 -9.03
C SER A 134 -8.64 7.28 -7.92
N ASN A 135 -7.87 8.33 -7.69
CA ASN A 135 -7.91 9.14 -6.48
C ASN A 135 -8.42 10.56 -6.73
N GLU A 136 -9.59 10.70 -7.33
CA GLU A 136 -10.21 12.00 -7.58
C GLU A 136 -10.58 12.78 -6.32
N SER A 137 -10.70 12.12 -5.16
CA SER A 137 -11.19 12.70 -3.90
C SER A 137 -10.18 12.71 -2.76
N THR A 138 -8.91 12.43 -3.01
CA THR A 138 -7.91 12.24 -1.94
C THR A 138 -7.31 13.55 -1.47
N SER A 139 -6.98 13.52 -0.19
CA SER A 139 -6.20 14.56 0.48
C SER A 139 -4.90 14.84 -0.29
N PRO A 140 -4.49 16.11 -0.43
CA PRO A 140 -3.21 16.46 -1.06
C PRO A 140 -2.01 15.71 -0.45
N VAL A 141 -2.05 15.40 0.85
CA VAL A 141 -0.99 14.66 1.56
C VAL A 141 -0.86 13.23 1.02
N SER A 142 -1.98 12.52 0.85
CA SER A 142 -1.96 11.15 0.32
C SER A 142 -1.45 11.11 -1.12
N ARG A 143 -1.81 12.09 -1.93
CA ARG A 143 -1.31 12.24 -3.30
C ARG A 143 0.21 12.43 -3.32
N ASN A 144 0.74 13.33 -2.49
CA ASN A 144 2.18 13.58 -2.41
C ASN A 144 2.95 12.31 -1.99
N ILE A 145 2.39 11.50 -1.08
CA ILE A 145 3.01 10.22 -0.68
C ILE A 145 3.07 9.25 -1.87
N LEU A 146 1.99 9.12 -2.65
CA LEU A 146 1.97 8.28 -3.84
C LEU A 146 2.97 8.77 -4.90
N GLU A 147 3.07 10.07 -5.13
CA GLU A 147 4.03 10.67 -6.06
C GLU A 147 5.48 10.39 -5.63
N LEU A 148 5.77 10.43 -4.33
CA LEU A 148 7.08 10.04 -3.80
C LEU A 148 7.37 8.55 -4.03
N LYS A 149 6.40 7.65 -3.79
CA LYS A 149 6.54 6.22 -4.06
C LYS A 149 6.79 5.97 -5.56
N ILE A 150 6.06 6.62 -6.45
CA ILE A 150 6.29 6.56 -7.91
C ILE A 150 7.70 7.01 -8.26
N GLY A 151 8.18 8.11 -7.69
CA GLY A 151 9.53 8.61 -7.93
C GLY A 151 10.64 7.62 -7.56
N GLN A 152 10.41 6.76 -6.55
CA GLN A 152 11.38 5.75 -6.13
C GLN A 152 11.45 4.53 -7.07
N VAL A 153 10.37 4.23 -7.80
CA VAL A 153 10.26 3.02 -8.63
C VAL A 153 10.19 3.32 -10.12
N ARG A 154 10.24 4.60 -10.50
CA ARG A 154 10.18 5.00 -11.92
C ARG A 154 11.27 4.29 -12.71
N PRO A 155 10.94 3.57 -13.80
CA PRO A 155 11.93 2.99 -14.68
C PRO A 155 12.89 4.07 -15.16
N ILE A 156 14.20 3.80 -15.12
CA ILE A 156 15.18 4.67 -15.77
C ILE A 156 14.95 4.47 -17.26
N GLU A 157 14.33 5.44 -17.92
CA GLU A 157 14.36 5.48 -19.37
C GLU A 157 15.83 5.54 -19.76
N ASN A 158 16.34 4.43 -20.31
CA ASN A 158 17.66 4.43 -20.94
C ASN A 158 17.62 5.54 -21.99
N SER A 159 18.31 6.62 -21.72
CA SER A 159 18.61 7.68 -22.67
C SER A 159 19.57 7.11 -23.75
N ALA A 160 19.07 6.15 -24.50
CA ALA A 160 19.72 5.61 -25.72
C ALA A 160 19.40 6.51 -26.93
N GLU A 161 19.48 7.83 -26.76
CA GLU A 161 19.45 8.80 -27.86
C GLU A 161 20.38 9.99 -27.57
N PHE A 162 21.65 9.69 -27.29
CA PHE A 162 22.68 10.70 -27.35
C PHE A 162 23.92 10.18 -28.12
N ASP A 163 23.69 9.41 -29.19
CA ASP A 163 24.69 9.06 -30.19
C ASP A 163 24.48 9.88 -31.49
N GLY A 164 24.55 11.19 -31.37
CA GLY A 164 24.29 12.04 -32.54
C GLY A 164 25.05 13.35 -32.58
N VAL A 165 26.18 13.52 -31.90
CA VAL A 165 27.03 14.70 -32.08
C VAL A 165 28.52 14.33 -31.92
N ASN A 166 29.01 13.50 -32.83
CA ASN A 166 30.47 13.40 -32.99
C ASN A 166 30.85 13.14 -34.47
N GLU A 167 30.28 13.95 -35.36
CA GLU A 167 30.69 13.94 -36.77
C GLU A 167 30.83 15.40 -37.31
N LEU A 168 31.68 16.21 -36.68
CA LEU A 168 32.20 17.44 -37.25
C LEU A 168 33.62 17.72 -36.70
N ALA A 169 34.53 16.80 -36.97
CA ALA A 169 35.97 17.08 -36.86
C ALA A 169 36.70 16.28 -37.90
N GLY A 170 36.85 16.84 -39.08
CA GLY A 170 37.70 16.24 -40.09
C GLY A 170 37.43 16.82 -41.48
N ASP A 171 37.98 18.01 -41.77
CA ASP A 171 38.52 18.37 -43.06
C ASP A 171 39.07 19.81 -43.01
N ASP A 172 40.27 19.91 -42.47
CA ASP A 172 41.16 21.03 -42.72
C ASP A 172 42.55 20.46 -43.01
N ASP A 173 42.70 19.90 -44.20
CA ASP A 173 44.02 19.70 -44.78
C ASP A 173 43.87 19.78 -46.29
N ALA A 174 44.25 20.89 -46.84
CA ALA A 174 44.78 21.04 -48.18
C ALA A 174 44.73 22.52 -48.64
N MET A 175 45.78 23.21 -48.39
CA MET A 175 46.38 24.01 -49.52
C MET A 175 47.62 24.73 -49.00
N SER A 176 48.69 24.01 -49.08
CA SER A 176 50.02 24.62 -49.28
C SER A 176 50.29 24.71 -50.77
N GLU A 177 51.13 25.69 -51.15
CA GLU A 177 51.78 25.88 -52.37
C GLU A 177 51.01 26.68 -53.44
N ASP A 178 51.38 27.92 -53.75
CA ASP A 178 52.41 28.26 -54.70
C ASP A 178 52.65 29.80 -54.83
N ILE A 179 53.90 30.22 -54.78
CA ILE A 179 54.68 31.01 -55.75
C ILE A 179 54.77 32.52 -55.56
N ARG A 180 56.05 32.87 -55.39
CA ARG A 180 56.85 33.99 -55.92
C ARG A 180 56.56 35.40 -55.47
#